data_74720c7614edd653068dd6d707c81668
#
_entry.id   74720c7614edd653068dd6d707c81668
#
_cell.length_a   1.000
_cell.length_b   1.000
_cell.length_c   1.000
_cell.angle_alpha   90.00
_cell.angle_beta   90.00
_cell.angle_gamma   90.00
#
_symmetry.space_group_name_H-M   'P 1'
#
loop_
_entity.id
_entity.type
_entity.pdbx_description
1 polymer ?
#
loop_
_entity_poly.entity_id
_entity_poly.type
_entity_poly.pdbx_seq_one_letter_code
_entity_poly.pdbx_strand_id
1 'polypeptide(L)'
;MNILQVNKFFYMKGGSERYFFDISAALERAGHTVVHFSMKHPQNNPSRYSNYFIDEIDFQQHKTLSKAVHFLYSTEAAQKIRKLVLDTQPDIAHLHNISHQLTPSIIFTLKSMGIPIVQTVHDFQLICPNYQLFTEKNICERCKYHRYWNAIKHRCVQQSTIGSSLSAFEMTMHQCILRSYKTGVDRFISPSRFLQNTLVEWGWDRSKIVYIPHFVRKMHQLPVKKKNQVVFVG
;
A
#
# COMPACT_ATOMS: atom_id res chain seq x y z
N MET A 1 2.35 1.49 -23.18
CA MET A 1 1.92 2.41 -22.11
C MET A 1 3.07 2.61 -21.14
N ASN A 2 3.17 3.81 -20.55
CA ASN A 2 4.07 4.11 -19.44
C ASN A 2 3.30 3.91 -18.13
N ILE A 3 3.70 2.96 -17.32
CA ILE A 3 2.99 2.57 -16.10
C ILE A 3 3.83 2.95 -14.89
N LEU A 4 3.31 3.83 -14.03
CA LEU A 4 3.95 4.22 -12.78
C LEU A 4 3.58 3.21 -11.69
N GLN A 5 4.55 2.39 -11.27
CA GLN A 5 4.41 1.44 -10.16
C GLN A 5 4.92 2.08 -8.87
N VAL A 6 4.08 2.12 -7.84
CA VAL A 6 4.38 2.79 -6.57
C VAL A 6 4.27 1.81 -5.41
N ASN A 7 5.36 1.65 -4.66
CA ASN A 7 5.39 0.91 -3.40
C ASN A 7 6.39 1.53 -2.45
N LYS A 8 6.12 1.50 -1.12
CA LYS A 8 7.04 2.11 -0.14
C LYS A 8 8.41 1.43 -0.07
N PHE A 9 8.50 0.11 -0.28
CA PHE A 9 9.77 -0.63 -0.28
C PHE A 9 10.15 -1.04 -1.69
N PHE A 10 11.40 -0.81 -2.07
CA PHE A 10 11.96 -1.23 -3.36
C PHE A 10 12.98 -2.37 -3.22
N TYR A 11 12.73 -3.26 -2.26
CA TYR A 11 13.49 -4.49 -2.02
C TYR A 11 12.55 -5.60 -1.56
N MET A 12 13.01 -6.84 -1.59
CA MET A 12 12.20 -8.01 -1.23
C MET A 12 12.05 -8.11 0.29
N LYS A 13 10.99 -7.50 0.83
CA LYS A 13 10.66 -7.52 2.25
C LYS A 13 9.63 -8.59 2.60
N GLY A 14 8.63 -8.79 1.73
CA GLY A 14 7.54 -9.73 1.96
C GLY A 14 6.75 -10.05 0.69
N GLY A 15 5.55 -10.59 0.88
CA GLY A 15 4.68 -11.02 -0.23
C GLY A 15 4.20 -9.88 -1.12
N SER A 16 3.92 -8.72 -0.55
CA SER A 16 3.50 -7.53 -1.31
C SER A 16 4.59 -7.03 -2.24
N GLU A 17 5.85 -7.01 -1.78
CA GLU A 17 7.00 -6.63 -2.61
C GLU A 17 7.28 -7.68 -3.67
N ARG A 18 7.11 -8.96 -3.37
CA ARG A 18 7.20 -10.03 -4.37
C ARG A 18 6.21 -9.79 -5.50
N TYR A 19 4.95 -9.55 -5.17
CA TYR A 19 3.93 -9.25 -6.18
C TYR A 19 4.24 -7.97 -6.96
N PHE A 20 4.69 -6.90 -6.28
CA PHE A 20 5.10 -5.65 -6.92
C PHE A 20 6.18 -5.84 -7.99
N PHE A 21 7.24 -6.61 -7.70
CA PHE A 21 8.28 -6.90 -8.67
C PHE A 21 7.82 -7.87 -9.76
N ASP A 22 7.00 -8.86 -9.42
CA ASP A 22 6.49 -9.82 -10.39
C ASP A 22 5.53 -9.17 -11.39
N ILE A 23 4.64 -8.26 -10.94
CA ILE A 23 3.75 -7.52 -11.84
C ILE A 23 4.52 -6.52 -12.69
N SER A 24 5.52 -5.80 -12.13
CA SER A 24 6.39 -4.90 -12.89
C SER A 24 7.08 -5.65 -14.04
N ALA A 25 7.71 -6.77 -13.74
CA ALA A 25 8.35 -7.58 -14.76
C ALA A 25 7.37 -8.23 -15.76
N ALA A 26 6.12 -8.50 -15.36
CA ALA A 26 5.09 -9.00 -16.29
C ALA A 26 4.64 -7.91 -17.27
N LEU A 27 4.47 -6.68 -16.79
CA LEU A 27 4.13 -5.53 -17.61
C LEU A 27 5.25 -5.19 -18.61
N GLU A 28 6.52 -5.24 -18.19
CA GLU A 28 7.66 -5.05 -19.09
C GLU A 28 7.72 -6.11 -20.18
N ARG A 29 7.48 -7.40 -19.83
CA ARG A 29 7.38 -8.48 -20.84
C ARG A 29 6.21 -8.31 -21.80
N ALA A 30 5.15 -7.63 -21.37
CA ALA A 30 4.01 -7.29 -22.23
C ALA A 30 4.26 -6.06 -23.11
N GLY A 31 5.49 -5.49 -23.10
CA GLY A 31 5.87 -4.36 -23.93
C GLY A 31 5.53 -3.00 -23.35
N HIS A 32 5.25 -2.91 -22.07
CA HIS A 32 5.02 -1.63 -21.37
C HIS A 32 6.31 -1.08 -20.78
N THR A 33 6.42 0.24 -20.69
CA THR A 33 7.48 0.89 -19.90
C THR A 33 7.03 0.99 -18.45
N VAL A 34 7.85 0.48 -17.52
CA VAL A 34 7.55 0.57 -16.09
C VAL A 34 8.45 1.62 -15.43
N VAL A 35 7.81 2.57 -14.77
CA VAL A 35 8.44 3.64 -13.97
C VAL A 35 8.21 3.31 -12.51
N HIS A 36 9.25 3.39 -11.68
CA HIS A 36 9.14 3.06 -10.25
C HIS A 36 9.23 4.30 -9.37
N PHE A 37 8.39 4.35 -8.34
CA PHE A 37 8.46 5.35 -7.26
C PHE A 37 8.40 4.66 -5.89
N SER A 38 9.34 5.01 -5.00
CA SER A 38 9.50 4.35 -3.71
C SER A 38 10.19 5.26 -2.69
N MET A 39 10.58 4.71 -1.54
CA MET A 39 11.49 5.36 -0.61
C MET A 39 12.91 4.79 -0.77
N LYS A 40 13.92 5.59 -0.39
CA LYS A 40 15.31 5.16 -0.30
C LYS A 40 15.49 4.21 0.87
N HIS A 41 16.23 3.15 0.66
CA HIS A 41 16.62 2.20 1.70
C HIS A 41 17.92 1.49 1.27
N PRO A 42 18.85 1.13 2.19
CA PRO A 42 20.10 0.47 1.84
C PRO A 42 19.94 -0.85 1.07
N GLN A 43 18.83 -1.56 1.27
CA GLN A 43 18.54 -2.84 0.61
C GLN A 43 17.82 -2.69 -0.75
N ASN A 44 17.56 -1.47 -1.21
CA ASN A 44 16.85 -1.26 -2.48
C ASN A 44 17.59 -1.91 -3.65
N ASN A 45 16.81 -2.53 -4.53
CA ASN A 45 17.31 -2.94 -5.84
C ASN A 45 17.79 -1.70 -6.63
N PRO A 46 18.76 -1.84 -7.55
CA PRO A 46 19.12 -0.75 -8.44
C PRO A 46 17.93 -0.24 -9.26
N SER A 47 17.80 1.07 -9.39
CA SER A 47 16.76 1.71 -10.21
C SER A 47 17.25 3.00 -10.83
N ARG A 48 16.98 3.18 -12.13
CA ARG A 48 17.23 4.45 -12.83
C ARG A 48 16.37 5.62 -12.28
N TYR A 49 15.34 5.30 -11.50
CA TYR A 49 14.44 6.28 -10.89
C TYR A 49 14.79 6.59 -9.43
N SER A 50 15.89 6.05 -8.89
CA SER A 50 16.27 6.20 -7.48
C SER A 50 16.42 7.65 -7.02
N ASN A 51 16.76 8.57 -7.92
CA ASN A 51 16.87 10.00 -7.62
C ASN A 51 15.52 10.66 -7.26
N TYR A 52 14.39 10.04 -7.65
CA TYR A 52 13.05 10.50 -7.29
C TYR A 52 12.54 9.86 -5.99
N PHE A 53 13.22 8.85 -5.45
CA PHE A 53 12.78 8.18 -4.23
C PHE A 53 12.88 9.13 -3.04
N ILE A 54 11.87 9.08 -2.16
CA ILE A 54 11.84 9.87 -0.93
C ILE A 54 12.84 9.33 0.08
N ASP A 55 13.25 10.17 1.02
CA ASP A 55 14.07 9.71 2.12
C ASP A 55 13.24 8.89 3.11
N GLU A 56 13.85 7.84 3.68
CA GLU A 56 13.19 7.03 4.71
C GLU A 56 13.02 7.85 5.99
N ILE A 57 11.81 7.81 6.56
CA ILE A 57 11.55 8.45 7.84
C ILE A 57 11.53 7.38 8.92
N ASP A 58 12.49 7.45 9.83
CA ASP A 58 12.47 6.65 11.04
C ASP A 58 11.53 7.28 12.08
N PHE A 59 10.34 6.68 12.22
CA PHE A 59 9.35 7.10 13.20
C PHE A 59 9.71 6.70 14.63
N GLN A 60 10.72 5.87 14.85
CA GLN A 60 11.13 5.43 16.19
C GLN A 60 12.11 6.38 16.87
N GLN A 61 13.02 6.99 16.10
CA GLN A 61 14.13 7.75 16.66
C GLN A 61 13.78 9.14 17.24
N HIS A 62 12.72 9.81 16.77
CA HIS A 62 12.31 11.11 17.33
C HIS A 62 10.81 11.36 17.16
N LYS A 63 10.11 11.57 18.28
CA LYS A 63 8.69 11.93 18.33
C LYS A 63 8.50 13.44 18.18
N THR A 64 8.74 14.00 17.00
CA THR A 64 8.58 15.42 16.74
C THR A 64 7.21 15.70 16.11
N LEU A 65 6.59 16.85 16.41
CA LEU A 65 5.31 17.28 15.82
C LEU A 65 5.36 17.27 14.27
N SER A 66 6.50 17.62 13.70
CA SER A 66 6.77 17.55 12.25
C SER A 66 6.54 16.15 11.67
N LYS A 67 6.93 15.08 12.39
CA LYS A 67 6.71 13.70 11.95
C LYS A 67 5.24 13.26 12.03
N ALA A 68 4.48 13.79 13.00
CA ALA A 68 3.04 13.55 13.06
C ALA A 68 2.30 14.18 11.86
N VAL A 69 2.72 15.36 11.42
CA VAL A 69 2.21 16.00 10.20
C VAL A 69 2.61 15.21 8.97
N HIS A 70 3.87 14.76 8.89
CA HIS A 70 4.33 13.93 7.77
C HIS A 70 3.58 12.60 7.68
N PHE A 71 3.21 12.00 8.81
CA PHE A 71 2.41 10.76 8.84
C PHE A 71 1.07 10.91 8.12
N LEU A 72 0.52 12.12 8.09
CA LEU A 72 -0.71 12.45 7.37
C LEU A 72 -0.45 12.89 5.92
N TYR A 73 0.58 13.71 5.71
CA TYR A 73 0.85 14.30 4.41
C TYR A 73 2.35 14.51 4.19
N SER A 74 2.92 13.78 3.23
CA SER A 74 4.32 13.93 2.81
C SER A 74 4.43 14.94 1.68
N THR A 75 4.93 16.14 1.99
CA THR A 75 5.23 17.16 0.98
C THR A 75 6.36 16.73 0.05
N GLU A 76 7.35 16.01 0.58
CA GLU A 76 8.45 15.46 -0.21
C GLU A 76 7.92 14.44 -1.23
N ALA A 77 7.07 13.49 -0.81
CA ALA A 77 6.50 12.50 -1.71
C ALA A 77 5.66 13.17 -2.82
N ALA A 78 4.86 14.18 -2.46
CA ALA A 78 4.07 14.95 -3.41
C ALA A 78 4.94 15.68 -4.44
N GLN A 79 6.03 16.32 -4.02
CA GLN A 79 6.95 17.05 -4.91
C GLN A 79 7.74 16.10 -5.82
N LYS A 80 8.31 15.02 -5.25
CA LYS A 80 9.13 14.06 -6.00
C LYS A 80 8.29 13.26 -7.00
N ILE A 81 7.08 12.83 -6.64
CA ILE A 81 6.21 12.13 -7.60
C ILE A 81 5.73 13.07 -8.71
N ARG A 82 5.45 14.35 -8.39
CA ARG A 82 5.11 15.36 -9.41
C ARG A 82 6.24 15.50 -10.42
N LYS A 83 7.48 15.64 -9.95
CA LYS A 83 8.65 15.71 -10.83
C LYS A 83 8.79 14.47 -11.70
N LEU A 84 8.68 13.27 -11.11
CA LEU A 84 8.75 12.01 -11.84
C LEU A 84 7.68 11.92 -12.93
N VAL A 85 6.44 12.34 -12.62
CA VAL A 85 5.32 12.33 -13.60
C VAL A 85 5.60 13.29 -14.76
N LEU A 86 6.13 14.49 -14.50
CA LEU A 86 6.49 15.46 -15.54
C LEU A 86 7.58 14.92 -16.46
N ASP A 87 8.58 14.25 -15.89
CA ASP A 87 9.74 13.74 -16.63
C ASP A 87 9.43 12.43 -17.40
N THR A 88 8.46 11.63 -16.95
CA THR A 88 8.20 10.29 -17.54
C THR A 88 6.83 10.12 -18.18
N GLN A 89 5.91 11.05 -17.94
CA GLN A 89 4.54 11.09 -18.52
C GLN A 89 3.84 9.73 -18.48
N PRO A 90 3.57 9.16 -17.28
CA PRO A 90 2.89 7.89 -17.17
C PRO A 90 1.42 8.00 -17.58
N ASP A 91 0.91 6.98 -18.24
CA ASP A 91 -0.49 6.87 -18.66
C ASP A 91 -1.40 6.47 -17.48
N ILE A 92 -0.85 5.78 -16.47
CA ILE A 92 -1.57 5.26 -15.32
C ILE A 92 -0.60 5.05 -14.15
N ALA A 93 -1.10 5.24 -12.93
CA ALA A 93 -0.39 4.90 -11.69
C ALA A 93 -1.02 3.67 -11.02
N HIS A 94 -0.17 2.69 -10.71
CA HIS A 94 -0.55 1.50 -9.94
C HIS A 94 0.11 1.55 -8.56
N LEU A 95 -0.71 1.77 -7.54
CA LEU A 95 -0.28 1.88 -6.16
C LEU A 95 -0.37 0.53 -5.45
N HIS A 96 0.58 0.29 -4.56
CA HIS A 96 0.59 -0.84 -3.64
C HIS A 96 0.55 -0.33 -2.20
N ASN A 97 1.54 -0.62 -1.37
CA ASN A 97 1.63 -0.12 -0.01
C ASN A 97 2.24 1.28 0.02
N ILE A 98 1.42 2.30 0.31
CA ILE A 98 1.86 3.71 0.31
C ILE A 98 1.83 4.37 1.70
N SER A 99 1.31 3.66 2.70
CA SER A 99 1.02 4.22 4.02
C SER A 99 2.27 4.62 4.78
N HIS A 100 2.13 5.64 5.62
CA HIS A 100 3.09 6.19 6.56
C HIS A 100 4.29 6.89 5.92
N GLN A 101 4.92 6.33 4.90
CA GLN A 101 6.09 6.90 4.23
C GLN A 101 5.70 7.79 3.05
N LEU A 102 5.03 7.22 2.06
CA LEU A 102 4.58 7.93 0.85
C LEU A 102 3.32 8.76 1.09
N THR A 103 2.44 8.28 1.95
CA THR A 103 1.16 8.86 2.36
C THR A 103 0.16 9.10 1.21
N PRO A 104 -1.12 9.34 1.48
CA PRO A 104 -2.10 9.70 0.45
C PRO A 104 -1.83 11.04 -0.27
N SER A 105 -0.81 11.80 0.12
CA SER A 105 -0.38 13.00 -0.61
C SER A 105 -0.10 12.74 -2.08
N ILE A 106 0.44 11.55 -2.41
CA ILE A 106 0.69 11.15 -3.80
C ILE A 106 -0.60 10.94 -4.59
N ILE A 107 -1.69 10.47 -3.94
CA ILE A 107 -2.99 10.30 -4.59
C ILE A 107 -3.52 11.67 -5.05
N PHE A 108 -3.48 12.67 -4.18
CA PHE A 108 -3.90 14.03 -4.51
C PHE A 108 -3.06 14.62 -5.64
N THR A 109 -1.74 14.40 -5.60
CA THR A 109 -0.81 14.89 -6.63
C THR A 109 -1.11 14.25 -7.98
N LEU A 110 -1.19 12.92 -8.05
CA LEU A 110 -1.50 12.19 -9.29
C LEU A 110 -2.85 12.62 -9.86
N LYS A 111 -3.88 12.72 -9.01
CA LYS A 111 -5.22 13.15 -9.42
C LYS A 111 -5.21 14.57 -9.99
N SER A 112 -4.49 15.51 -9.36
CA SER A 112 -4.36 16.89 -9.85
C SER A 112 -3.64 17.00 -11.20
N MET A 113 -2.87 15.98 -11.58
CA MET A 113 -2.18 15.87 -12.86
C MET A 113 -2.96 15.04 -13.89
N GLY A 114 -4.18 14.60 -13.58
CA GLY A 114 -5.03 13.81 -14.48
C GLY A 114 -4.60 12.37 -14.68
N ILE A 115 -3.70 11.84 -13.82
CA ILE A 115 -3.24 10.45 -13.93
C ILE A 115 -4.29 9.51 -13.31
N PRO A 116 -4.82 8.53 -14.05
CA PRO A 116 -5.69 7.49 -13.51
C PRO A 116 -4.95 6.64 -12.47
N ILE A 117 -5.66 6.27 -11.40
CA ILE A 117 -5.05 5.55 -10.27
C ILE A 117 -5.75 4.21 -10.05
N VAL A 118 -4.94 3.14 -10.06
CA VAL A 118 -5.34 1.80 -9.62
C VAL A 118 -4.56 1.46 -8.36
N GLN A 119 -5.18 0.79 -7.37
CA GLN A 119 -4.49 0.33 -6.17
C GLN A 119 -4.74 -1.15 -5.90
N THR A 120 -3.66 -1.93 -5.77
CA THR A 120 -3.77 -3.30 -5.22
C THR A 120 -3.80 -3.24 -3.70
N VAL A 121 -4.83 -3.87 -3.12
CA VAL A 121 -5.03 -3.94 -1.67
C VAL A 121 -4.37 -5.22 -1.16
N HIS A 122 -3.27 -5.08 -0.41
CA HIS A 122 -2.49 -6.23 0.09
C HIS A 122 -2.89 -6.69 1.49
N ASP A 123 -3.54 -5.80 2.25
CA ASP A 123 -3.93 -6.01 3.65
C ASP A 123 -5.23 -5.24 3.97
N PHE A 124 -5.60 -5.17 5.25
CA PHE A 124 -6.82 -4.48 5.67
C PHE A 124 -6.60 -3.01 6.06
N GLN A 125 -5.52 -2.37 5.64
CA GLN A 125 -5.21 -0.99 6.04
C GLN A 125 -6.27 0.04 5.61
N LEU A 126 -7.02 -0.22 4.54
CA LEU A 126 -8.12 0.66 4.13
C LEU A 126 -9.27 0.71 5.14
N ILE A 127 -9.35 -0.25 6.07
CA ILE A 127 -10.48 -0.40 7.01
C ILE A 127 -10.03 -0.59 8.47
N CYS A 128 -8.80 -1.02 8.71
CA CYS A 128 -8.31 -1.35 10.05
C CYS A 128 -6.99 -0.63 10.36
N PRO A 129 -6.89 0.15 11.46
CA PRO A 129 -5.66 0.86 11.84
C PRO A 129 -4.45 -0.04 12.07
N ASN A 130 -4.63 -1.30 12.48
CA ASN A 130 -3.55 -2.28 12.63
C ASN A 130 -3.41 -3.21 11.41
N TYR A 131 -4.15 -2.95 10.30
CA TYR A 131 -4.13 -3.66 9.03
C TYR A 131 -4.37 -5.19 9.07
N GLN A 132 -4.69 -5.77 10.22
CA GLN A 132 -4.79 -7.23 10.38
C GLN A 132 -6.22 -7.75 10.56
N LEU A 133 -7.19 -6.90 10.97
CA LEU A 133 -8.50 -7.31 11.47
C LEU A 133 -8.41 -8.37 12.57
N PHE A 134 -7.33 -8.33 13.33
CA PHE A 134 -7.03 -9.29 14.37
C PHE A 134 -6.36 -8.59 15.56
N THR A 135 -6.85 -8.82 16.77
CA THR A 135 -6.27 -8.33 18.02
C THR A 135 -6.73 -9.20 19.18
N GLU A 136 -5.98 -9.22 20.28
CA GLU A 136 -6.33 -10.00 21.48
C GLU A 136 -6.66 -11.48 21.15
N LYS A 137 -5.94 -12.07 20.17
CA LYS A 137 -6.12 -13.45 19.67
C LYS A 137 -7.50 -13.74 19.03
N ASN A 138 -8.23 -12.71 18.60
CA ASN A 138 -9.53 -12.85 17.97
C ASN A 138 -9.65 -12.01 16.69
N ILE A 139 -10.53 -12.44 15.76
CA ILE A 139 -10.96 -11.63 14.63
C ILE A 139 -11.67 -10.38 15.18
N CYS A 140 -11.34 -9.21 14.64
CA CYS A 140 -11.79 -7.94 15.20
C CYS A 140 -12.41 -7.05 14.14
N GLU A 141 -13.69 -6.71 14.32
CA GLU A 141 -14.42 -5.76 13.49
C GLU A 141 -14.86 -4.49 14.25
N ARG A 142 -14.26 -4.20 15.42
CA ARG A 142 -14.67 -3.09 16.31
C ARG A 142 -14.58 -1.72 15.64
N CYS A 143 -13.70 -1.56 14.62
CA CYS A 143 -13.53 -0.30 13.87
C CYS A 143 -14.52 -0.13 12.71
N LYS A 144 -15.42 -1.10 12.47
CA LYS A 144 -16.48 -1.00 11.45
C LYS A 144 -17.32 0.29 11.69
N TYR A 145 -17.82 0.86 10.60
CA TYR A 145 -18.51 2.15 10.62
C TYR A 145 -17.65 3.32 11.12
N HIS A 146 -16.34 3.29 10.81
CA HIS A 146 -15.37 4.34 11.15
C HIS A 146 -15.14 4.56 12.65
N ARG A 147 -15.39 3.55 13.49
CA ARG A 147 -15.20 3.64 14.96
C ARG A 147 -13.71 3.44 15.33
N TYR A 148 -12.79 4.19 14.70
CA TYR A 148 -11.34 4.02 14.85
C TYR A 148 -10.80 4.30 16.25
N TRP A 149 -11.57 4.98 17.12
CA TRP A 149 -11.25 5.14 18.54
C TRP A 149 -11.09 3.79 19.29
N ASN A 150 -11.67 2.70 18.77
CA ASN A 150 -11.45 1.37 19.33
C ASN A 150 -9.98 0.94 19.24
N ALA A 151 -9.25 1.37 18.22
CA ALA A 151 -7.82 1.06 18.11
C ALA A 151 -7.02 1.66 19.26
N ILE A 152 -7.41 2.85 19.76
CA ILE A 152 -6.78 3.50 20.91
C ILE A 152 -7.10 2.72 22.19
N LYS A 153 -8.40 2.40 22.41
CA LYS A 153 -8.88 1.67 23.58
C LYS A 153 -8.17 0.32 23.74
N HIS A 154 -7.95 -0.40 22.64
CA HIS A 154 -7.34 -1.73 22.64
C HIS A 154 -5.83 -1.72 22.31
N ARG A 155 -5.20 -0.53 22.18
CA ARG A 155 -3.77 -0.38 21.87
C ARG A 155 -3.32 -1.26 20.69
N CYS A 156 -4.13 -1.28 19.61
CA CYS A 156 -3.99 -2.25 18.52
C CYS A 156 -2.68 -2.13 17.72
N VAL A 157 -2.04 -0.95 17.72
CA VAL A 157 -0.80 -0.70 16.98
C VAL A 157 0.38 -0.81 17.94
N GLN A 158 1.17 -1.87 17.78
CA GLN A 158 2.40 -2.15 18.57
C GLN A 158 2.20 -2.07 20.09
N GLN A 159 1.01 -2.40 20.60
CA GLN A 159 0.67 -2.27 22.03
C GLN A 159 0.84 -0.84 22.58
N SER A 160 0.96 0.16 21.70
CA SER A 160 1.25 1.56 22.01
C SER A 160 -0.03 2.42 21.93
N THR A 161 -0.34 3.15 22.98
CA THR A 161 -1.44 4.13 22.98
C THR A 161 -1.15 5.25 21.96
N ILE A 162 0.08 5.75 21.92
CA ILE A 162 0.50 6.82 21.01
C ILE A 162 0.42 6.35 19.55
N GLY A 163 0.98 5.18 19.25
CA GLY A 163 0.91 4.60 17.91
C GLY A 163 -0.53 4.34 17.45
N SER A 164 -1.37 3.82 18.36
CA SER A 164 -2.79 3.59 18.07
C SER A 164 -3.58 4.89 17.88
N SER A 165 -3.27 5.94 18.65
CA SER A 165 -3.89 7.25 18.49
C SER A 165 -3.52 7.89 17.15
N LEU A 166 -2.25 7.82 16.76
CA LEU A 166 -1.77 8.35 15.50
C LEU A 166 -2.42 7.64 14.30
N SER A 167 -2.47 6.30 14.33
CA SER A 167 -3.10 5.51 13.26
C SER A 167 -4.63 5.70 13.22
N ALA A 168 -5.30 5.82 14.37
CA ALA A 168 -6.73 6.11 14.42
C ALA A 168 -7.03 7.52 13.85
N PHE A 169 -6.19 8.49 14.13
CA PHE A 169 -6.30 9.84 13.59
C PHE A 169 -6.06 9.85 12.07
N GLU A 170 -5.00 9.18 11.58
CA GLU A 170 -4.75 9.01 10.15
C GLU A 170 -5.96 8.40 9.43
N MET A 171 -6.50 7.30 9.97
CA MET A 171 -7.68 6.65 9.40
C MET A 171 -8.89 7.59 9.39
N THR A 172 -9.13 8.33 10.47
CA THR A 172 -10.23 9.30 10.52
C THR A 172 -10.05 10.39 9.47
N MET A 173 -8.85 10.95 9.34
CA MET A 173 -8.55 11.97 8.34
C MET A 173 -8.75 11.45 6.91
N HIS A 174 -8.14 10.32 6.56
CA HIS A 174 -8.14 9.82 5.18
C HIS A 174 -9.39 9.03 4.78
N GLN A 175 -10.13 8.44 5.71
CA GLN A 175 -11.32 7.66 5.37
C GLN A 175 -12.62 8.45 5.58
N CYS A 176 -12.68 9.36 6.56
CA CYS A 176 -13.89 10.08 6.89
C CYS A 176 -13.90 11.52 6.36
N ILE A 177 -12.83 12.29 6.62
CA ILE A 177 -12.77 13.73 6.33
C ILE A 177 -12.35 13.96 4.89
N LEU A 178 -11.14 13.58 4.52
CA LEU A 178 -10.57 13.80 3.18
C LEU A 178 -11.06 12.77 2.17
N ARG A 179 -11.46 11.60 2.62
CA ARG A 179 -11.90 10.45 1.81
C ARG A 179 -10.90 10.10 0.69
N SER A 180 -9.60 10.30 0.98
CA SER A 180 -8.50 10.31 0.02
C SER A 180 -8.49 9.11 -0.93
N TYR A 181 -8.68 7.91 -0.37
CA TYR A 181 -8.72 6.69 -1.17
C TYR A 181 -10.03 6.54 -1.95
N LYS A 182 -11.18 6.78 -1.30
CA LYS A 182 -12.51 6.60 -1.90
C LYS A 182 -12.75 7.53 -3.09
N THR A 183 -12.22 8.76 -3.03
CA THR A 183 -12.40 9.77 -4.08
C THR A 183 -11.23 9.83 -5.07
N GLY A 184 -10.01 9.53 -4.61
CA GLY A 184 -8.80 9.67 -5.41
C GLY A 184 -8.45 8.43 -6.24
N VAL A 185 -8.75 7.21 -5.74
CA VAL A 185 -8.45 5.97 -6.46
C VAL A 185 -9.63 5.58 -7.37
N ASP A 186 -9.35 5.31 -8.64
CA ASP A 186 -10.36 5.00 -9.63
C ASP A 186 -10.79 3.53 -9.55
N ARG A 187 -9.84 2.60 -9.30
CA ARG A 187 -10.11 1.16 -9.14
C ARG A 187 -9.22 0.54 -8.08
N PHE A 188 -9.79 -0.40 -7.33
CA PHE A 188 -9.07 -1.25 -6.39
C PHE A 188 -8.98 -2.67 -6.92
N ILE A 189 -7.79 -3.27 -6.83
CA ILE A 189 -7.57 -4.69 -7.13
C ILE A 189 -7.54 -5.43 -5.81
N SER A 190 -8.47 -6.36 -5.64
CA SER A 190 -8.50 -7.27 -4.50
C SER A 190 -7.95 -8.64 -4.90
N PRO A 191 -6.94 -9.18 -4.20
CA PRO A 191 -6.36 -10.48 -4.53
C PRO A 191 -7.25 -11.66 -4.10
N SER A 192 -8.29 -11.43 -3.30
CA SER A 192 -9.21 -12.48 -2.87
C SER A 192 -10.66 -11.99 -2.85
N ARG A 193 -11.58 -12.91 -3.05
CA ARG A 193 -13.02 -12.64 -2.89
C ARG A 193 -13.38 -12.29 -1.45
N PHE A 194 -12.66 -12.88 -0.49
CA PHE A 194 -12.83 -12.56 0.93
C PHE A 194 -12.55 -11.07 1.19
N LEU A 195 -11.38 -10.57 0.79
CA LEU A 195 -11.03 -9.15 0.97
C LEU A 195 -12.00 -8.24 0.22
N GLN A 196 -12.39 -8.61 -1.02
CA GLN A 196 -13.37 -7.85 -1.81
C GLN A 196 -14.70 -7.74 -1.05
N ASN A 197 -15.24 -8.84 -0.55
CA ASN A 197 -16.52 -8.85 0.18
C ASN A 197 -16.39 -8.07 1.49
N THR A 198 -15.31 -8.26 2.24
CA THR A 198 -15.04 -7.51 3.48
C THR A 198 -15.04 -6.01 3.23
N LEU A 199 -14.35 -5.53 2.19
CA LEU A 199 -14.36 -4.10 1.85
C LEU A 199 -15.78 -3.59 1.55
N VAL A 200 -16.57 -4.35 0.78
CA VAL A 200 -17.96 -3.99 0.46
C VAL A 200 -18.82 -3.93 1.73
N GLU A 201 -18.72 -4.92 2.61
CA GLU A 201 -19.41 -4.94 3.90
C GLU A 201 -19.02 -3.78 4.82
N TRP A 202 -17.83 -3.21 4.64
CA TRP A 202 -17.34 -2.03 5.34
C TRP A 202 -17.66 -0.71 4.61
N GLY A 203 -18.54 -0.74 3.60
CA GLY A 203 -19.07 0.45 2.92
C GLY A 203 -18.18 1.00 1.80
N TRP A 204 -17.38 0.13 1.17
CA TRP A 204 -16.66 0.46 -0.06
C TRP A 204 -17.52 0.16 -1.28
N ASP A 205 -17.39 1.00 -2.30
CA ASP A 205 -18.15 0.85 -3.55
C ASP A 205 -17.71 -0.39 -4.33
N ARG A 206 -18.63 -1.36 -4.45
CA ARG A 206 -18.42 -2.61 -5.18
C ARG A 206 -18.00 -2.38 -6.63
N SER A 207 -18.50 -1.34 -7.26
CA SER A 207 -18.20 -1.03 -8.67
C SER A 207 -16.75 -0.63 -8.89
N LYS A 208 -16.07 -0.16 -7.84
CA LYS A 208 -14.66 0.22 -7.88
C LYS A 208 -13.70 -0.94 -7.55
N ILE A 209 -14.19 -2.09 -7.07
CA ILE A 209 -13.33 -3.18 -6.59
C ILE A 209 -13.36 -4.35 -7.57
N VAL A 210 -12.24 -4.64 -8.19
CA VAL A 210 -12.06 -5.76 -9.13
C VAL A 210 -11.31 -6.89 -8.44
N TYR A 211 -11.80 -8.13 -8.58
CA TYR A 211 -11.09 -9.31 -8.12
C TYR A 211 -10.08 -9.76 -9.15
N ILE A 212 -8.81 -9.67 -8.82
CA ILE A 212 -7.68 -10.20 -9.62
C ILE A 212 -6.74 -10.92 -8.65
N PRO A 213 -6.69 -12.27 -8.68
CA PRO A 213 -5.82 -13.01 -7.77
C PRO A 213 -4.35 -12.75 -8.08
N HIS A 214 -3.51 -12.82 -7.04
CA HIS A 214 -2.08 -12.77 -7.25
C HIS A 214 -1.64 -13.99 -8.07
N PHE A 215 -0.82 -13.74 -9.08
CA PHE A 215 -0.24 -14.80 -9.89
C PHE A 215 1.12 -15.22 -9.35
N VAL A 216 1.49 -16.45 -9.64
CA VAL A 216 2.82 -16.99 -9.36
C VAL A 216 3.50 -17.28 -10.69
N ARG A 217 4.77 -16.92 -10.82
CA ARG A 217 5.55 -17.28 -12.00
C ARG A 217 5.59 -18.81 -12.12
N LYS A 218 5.36 -19.30 -13.32
CA LYS A 218 5.58 -20.72 -13.60
C LYS A 218 7.06 -21.04 -13.36
N MET A 219 7.33 -21.78 -12.31
CA MET A 219 8.68 -22.31 -12.05
C MET A 219 8.87 -23.61 -12.83
N HIS A 220 10.07 -23.80 -13.37
CA HIS A 220 10.44 -25.13 -13.87
C HIS A 220 10.37 -26.12 -12.70
N GLN A 221 9.53 -27.14 -12.85
CA GLN A 221 9.49 -28.22 -11.88
C GLN A 221 10.81 -28.98 -11.97
N LEU A 222 11.62 -28.87 -10.94
CA LEU A 222 12.75 -29.79 -10.78
C LEU A 222 12.16 -31.17 -10.43
N PRO A 223 12.68 -32.26 -11.01
CA PRO A 223 12.24 -33.60 -10.64
C PRO A 223 12.58 -33.84 -9.17
N VAL A 224 11.55 -33.75 -8.33
CA VAL A 224 11.72 -33.94 -6.89
C VAL A 224 11.20 -35.33 -6.52
N LYS A 225 12.03 -36.11 -5.84
CA LYS A 225 11.61 -37.41 -5.28
C LYS A 225 10.56 -37.15 -4.19
N LYS A 226 9.36 -37.67 -4.38
CA LYS A 226 8.27 -37.52 -3.40
C LYS A 226 8.67 -38.14 -2.06
N LYS A 227 8.44 -37.42 -0.97
CA LYS A 227 8.62 -37.88 0.42
C LYS A 227 7.30 -37.81 1.14
N ASN A 228 7.07 -38.72 2.09
CA ASN A 228 5.92 -38.65 2.98
C ASN A 228 6.15 -37.55 4.02
N GLN A 229 5.77 -36.32 3.66
CA GLN A 229 5.91 -35.16 4.54
C GLN A 229 4.75 -34.19 4.30
N VAL A 230 4.37 -33.49 5.36
CA VAL A 230 3.46 -32.33 5.30
C VAL A 230 4.31 -31.09 5.44
N VAL A 231 4.13 -30.13 4.52
CA VAL A 231 4.83 -28.84 4.56
C VAL A 231 3.80 -27.78 4.85
N PHE A 232 4.03 -27.00 5.91
CA PHE A 232 3.29 -25.78 6.21
C PHE A 232 4.16 -24.60 5.78
N VAL A 233 3.57 -23.68 5.00
CA VAL A 233 4.21 -22.42 4.59
C VAL A 233 3.34 -21.30 5.13
N GLY A 234 3.87 -20.53 6.11
CA GLY A 234 3.18 -19.41 6.76
C GLY A 234 4.03 -18.16 6.74
#